data_6ad608f9b7d8ee574609ac6bf5410c7e
#
_entry.id   6ad608f9b7d8ee574609ac6bf5410c7e
#
_cell.length_a   1.000
_cell.length_b   1.000
_cell.length_c   1.000
_cell.angle_alpha   90.00
_cell.angle_beta   90.00
_cell.angle_gamma   90.00
#
_symmetry.space_group_name_H-M   'P 1'
#
loop_
_entity.id
_entity.type
_entity.pdbx_description
1 polymer ?
#
loop_
_entity_poly.entity_id
_entity_poly.type
_entity_poly.pdbx_seq_one_letter_code
_entity_poly.pdbx_strand_id
1 'polypeptide(L)'
;MRKADLHLHTHASSDASFDPEEVFSIAKARGLTALTFSDHDSIASNAAGQRLADIYDVAFLPGVEITSSWGGKPAHVLGFFSNGPLPALEDFLADNIRSVRKQFAMAMLEYLQGQGTAVTIAEYEAEAEAQELSEPTPLYRLLHKKGIASDMATFMALRESSGIRVLHTPLPEAIHACHAAGGIAVLAHPGHDTGVVFTFDEENIAALATAGLNGVEVFHPAHTRDQEQEYARIADRLGLVKTGGSDMHIPRPEPQKMVGGTYCDWDEVLQYLQR
;
A
#
# COMPACT_ATOMS: atom_id res chain seq x y z
N MET A 1 -2.20 2.80 27.60
CA MET A 1 -2.23 2.67 26.13
C MET A 1 -1.11 3.51 25.55
N ARG A 2 -0.14 2.90 24.95
CA ARG A 2 0.89 3.56 24.14
C ARG A 2 0.37 3.71 22.70
N LYS A 3 0.47 4.90 22.14
CA LYS A 3 -0.11 5.20 20.82
C LYS A 3 0.84 4.82 19.70
N ALA A 4 0.36 4.07 18.71
CA ALA A 4 1.09 3.78 17.49
C ALA A 4 0.27 4.17 16.24
N ASP A 5 0.90 4.85 15.29
CA ASP A 5 0.37 5.09 13.96
C ASP A 5 1.06 4.13 12.99
N LEU A 6 0.33 3.09 12.59
CA LEU A 6 0.89 1.97 11.83
C LEU A 6 0.48 1.98 10.35
N HIS A 7 0.04 3.16 9.86
CA HIS A 7 -0.29 3.36 8.46
C HIS A 7 0.07 4.79 8.05
N LEU A 8 1.30 4.96 7.54
CA LEU A 8 1.88 6.25 7.15
C LEU A 8 2.66 6.12 5.85
N HIS A 9 2.51 7.10 4.98
CA HIS A 9 3.22 7.16 3.70
C HIS A 9 4.25 8.29 3.70
N THR A 10 5.38 8.02 3.04
CA THR A 10 6.46 8.97 2.80
C THR A 10 6.61 9.26 1.31
N HIS A 11 7.57 10.11 0.93
CA HIS A 11 7.89 10.36 -0.48
C HIS A 11 8.38 9.11 -1.25
N ALA A 12 8.55 7.95 -0.58
CA ALA A 12 8.80 6.67 -1.24
C ALA A 12 7.54 6.04 -1.86
N SER A 13 6.36 6.50 -1.46
CA SER A 13 5.09 6.28 -2.18
C SER A 13 4.94 7.30 -3.30
N SER A 14 4.38 6.88 -4.44
CA SER A 14 4.18 7.76 -5.61
C SER A 14 3.15 8.88 -5.41
N ASP A 15 2.33 8.79 -4.38
CA ASP A 15 1.20 9.65 -4.04
C ASP A 15 1.34 10.37 -2.69
N ALA A 16 2.50 10.24 -2.04
CA ALA A 16 2.80 10.90 -0.79
C ALA A 16 4.00 11.86 -0.90
N SER A 17 4.10 12.82 0.02
CA SER A 17 5.07 13.92 -0.09
C SER A 17 5.94 14.14 1.14
N PHE A 18 5.67 13.45 2.26
CA PHE A 18 6.38 13.68 3.50
C PHE A 18 7.78 13.08 3.51
N ASP A 19 8.74 13.85 4.03
CA ASP A 19 10.05 13.33 4.37
C ASP A 19 9.98 12.48 5.65
N PRO A 20 10.69 11.33 5.72
CA PRO A 20 10.75 10.50 6.92
C PRO A 20 11.06 11.26 8.22
N GLU A 21 11.98 12.22 8.18
CA GLU A 21 12.35 13.00 9.36
C GLU A 21 11.21 13.93 9.81
N GLU A 22 10.50 14.52 8.86
CA GLU A 22 9.31 15.35 9.16
C GLU A 22 8.23 14.50 9.86
N VAL A 23 7.98 13.28 9.40
CA VAL A 23 7.02 12.35 10.04
C VAL A 23 7.42 12.06 11.49
N PHE A 24 8.69 11.73 11.75
CA PHE A 24 9.19 11.49 13.10
C PHE A 24 9.09 12.73 14.01
N SER A 25 9.40 13.89 13.49
CA SER A 25 9.26 15.17 14.21
C SER A 25 7.81 15.41 14.67
N ILE A 26 6.86 15.20 13.76
CA ILE A 26 5.43 15.35 14.07
C ILE A 26 4.98 14.26 15.06
N ALA A 27 5.40 13.01 14.86
CA ALA A 27 5.07 11.88 15.73
C ALA A 27 5.51 12.14 17.18
N LYS A 28 6.76 12.57 17.37
CA LYS A 28 7.29 12.96 18.70
C LYS A 28 6.49 14.08 19.32
N ALA A 29 6.21 15.15 18.55
CA ALA A 29 5.45 16.31 19.04
C ALA A 29 4.01 15.92 19.47
N ARG A 30 3.42 14.90 18.83
CA ARG A 30 2.08 14.38 19.14
C ARG A 30 2.06 13.26 20.17
N GLY A 31 3.22 12.86 20.69
CA GLY A 31 3.36 11.86 21.76
C GLY A 31 3.08 10.43 21.28
N LEU A 32 3.35 10.13 20.01
CA LEU A 32 3.37 8.76 19.53
C LEU A 32 4.53 7.98 20.17
N THR A 33 4.28 6.73 20.52
CA THR A 33 5.28 5.79 21.04
C THR A 33 5.92 4.98 19.94
N ALA A 34 5.17 4.72 18.85
CA ALA A 34 5.63 3.94 17.71
C ALA A 34 4.99 4.43 16.41
N LEU A 35 5.65 4.15 15.30
CA LEU A 35 5.12 4.36 13.95
C LEU A 35 5.68 3.33 12.96
N THR A 36 5.05 3.25 11.80
CA THR A 36 5.47 2.46 10.64
C THR A 36 5.49 3.36 9.40
N PHE A 37 6.44 3.16 8.51
CA PHE A 37 6.28 3.57 7.11
C PHE A 37 5.72 2.40 6.32
N SER A 38 4.55 2.60 5.74
CA SER A 38 3.80 1.63 4.93
C SER A 38 3.66 2.11 3.50
N ASP A 39 4.75 2.57 2.91
CA ASP A 39 4.75 3.07 1.54
C ASP A 39 4.18 2.04 0.55
N HIS A 40 3.41 2.50 -0.43
CA HIS A 40 2.82 1.63 -1.45
C HIS A 40 3.89 0.88 -2.24
N ASP A 41 3.84 -0.45 -2.16
CA ASP A 41 4.73 -1.39 -2.87
C ASP A 41 6.23 -1.04 -2.76
N SER A 42 6.64 -0.38 -1.65
CA SER A 42 8.01 0.08 -1.43
C SER A 42 8.43 -0.05 0.03
N ILE A 43 9.66 -0.52 0.26
CA ILE A 43 10.30 -0.55 1.57
C ILE A 43 11.49 0.42 1.66
N ALA A 44 11.64 1.32 0.69
CA ALA A 44 12.81 2.18 0.55
C ALA A 44 13.01 3.14 1.74
N SER A 45 11.91 3.58 2.39
CA SER A 45 11.97 4.47 3.56
C SER A 45 12.31 3.75 4.88
N ASN A 46 12.20 2.41 4.94
CA ASN A 46 12.38 1.66 6.19
C ASN A 46 13.77 1.84 6.81
N ALA A 47 14.82 1.90 6.00
CA ALA A 47 16.17 2.16 6.50
C ALA A 47 16.33 3.55 7.12
N ALA A 48 15.64 4.55 6.61
CA ALA A 48 15.57 5.88 7.22
C ALA A 48 14.78 5.83 8.53
N GLY A 49 13.62 5.16 8.54
CA GLY A 49 12.79 4.97 9.73
C GLY A 49 13.56 4.33 10.88
N GLN A 50 14.32 3.27 10.61
CA GLN A 50 15.15 2.59 11.61
C GLN A 50 16.21 3.52 12.25
N ARG A 51 16.85 4.38 11.46
CA ARG A 51 17.83 5.35 11.98
C ARG A 51 17.18 6.48 12.79
N LEU A 52 16.03 6.95 12.34
CA LEU A 52 15.30 8.06 12.98
C LEU A 52 14.66 7.64 14.31
N ALA A 53 14.33 6.36 14.49
CA ALA A 53 13.75 5.83 15.71
C ALA A 53 14.59 6.17 16.95
N ASP A 54 15.91 5.96 16.89
CA ASP A 54 16.83 6.25 17.97
C ASP A 54 16.97 7.77 18.20
N ILE A 55 16.97 8.57 17.13
CA ILE A 55 17.13 10.03 17.22
C ILE A 55 15.93 10.67 17.91
N TYR A 56 14.72 10.21 17.57
CA TYR A 56 13.48 10.80 18.06
C TYR A 56 12.92 10.09 19.30
N ASP A 57 13.52 8.97 19.74
CA ASP A 57 12.98 8.12 20.82
C ASP A 57 11.50 7.78 20.57
N VAL A 58 11.23 7.28 19.37
CA VAL A 58 9.93 6.77 18.89
C VAL A 58 10.21 5.42 18.22
N ALA A 59 9.58 4.36 18.68
CA ALA A 59 9.80 3.03 18.12
C ALA A 59 9.37 3.00 16.64
N PHE A 60 10.14 2.29 15.82
CA PHE A 60 9.84 2.09 14.41
C PHE A 60 9.61 0.61 14.11
N LEU A 61 8.47 0.29 13.50
CA LEU A 61 8.18 -1.04 12.98
C LEU A 61 8.29 -0.98 11.46
N PRO A 62 9.29 -1.60 10.83
CA PRO A 62 9.39 -1.66 9.38
C PRO A 62 8.13 -2.23 8.75
N GLY A 63 7.63 -1.58 7.70
CA GLY A 63 6.39 -1.98 7.05
C GLY A 63 6.34 -1.67 5.56
N VAL A 64 5.23 -2.04 4.96
CA VAL A 64 4.86 -1.80 3.57
C VAL A 64 3.34 -1.89 3.43
N GLU A 65 2.74 -1.12 2.53
CA GLU A 65 1.39 -1.39 2.05
C GLU A 65 1.47 -2.01 0.65
N ILE A 66 1.07 -3.28 0.54
CA ILE A 66 1.09 -4.02 -0.72
C ILE A 66 -0.23 -3.82 -1.44
N THR A 67 -0.16 -3.26 -2.66
CA THR A 67 -1.31 -3.16 -3.55
C THR A 67 -1.66 -4.54 -4.10
N SER A 68 -2.87 -4.97 -3.86
CA SER A 68 -3.37 -6.30 -4.20
C SER A 68 -4.82 -6.25 -4.69
N SER A 69 -5.47 -7.38 -4.81
CA SER A 69 -6.87 -7.47 -5.26
C SER A 69 -7.65 -8.55 -4.52
N TRP A 70 -8.95 -8.31 -4.35
CA TRP A 70 -9.93 -9.24 -3.81
C TRP A 70 -11.28 -9.07 -4.51
N GLY A 71 -11.94 -10.17 -4.86
CA GLY A 71 -13.26 -10.11 -5.51
C GLY A 71 -13.30 -9.29 -6.80
N GLY A 72 -12.20 -9.20 -7.55
CA GLY A 72 -12.11 -8.42 -8.78
C GLY A 72 -11.95 -6.90 -8.58
N LYS A 73 -11.65 -6.44 -7.36
CA LYS A 73 -11.43 -5.03 -7.04
C LYS A 73 -10.07 -4.84 -6.33
N PRO A 74 -9.47 -3.64 -6.39
CA PRO A 74 -8.31 -3.30 -5.57
C PRO A 74 -8.58 -3.52 -4.08
N ALA A 75 -7.55 -3.99 -3.38
CA ALA A 75 -7.51 -4.18 -1.95
C ALA A 75 -6.07 -4.07 -1.47
N HIS A 76 -5.84 -3.72 -0.21
CA HIS A 76 -4.50 -3.52 0.32
C HIS A 76 -4.23 -4.38 1.55
N VAL A 77 -2.96 -4.75 1.72
CA VAL A 77 -2.48 -5.43 2.92
C VAL A 77 -1.23 -4.74 3.45
N LEU A 78 -1.22 -4.46 4.74
CA LEU A 78 -0.05 -3.96 5.46
C LEU A 78 0.82 -5.15 5.87
N GLY A 79 2.10 -5.10 5.51
CA GLY A 79 3.11 -6.02 6.01
C GLY A 79 3.92 -5.35 7.13
N PHE A 80 4.12 -6.04 8.27
CA PHE A 80 4.95 -5.56 9.37
C PHE A 80 6.06 -6.54 9.70
N PHE A 81 7.29 -6.05 9.93
CA PHE A 81 8.51 -6.85 10.00
C PHE A 81 9.35 -6.48 11.24
N SER A 82 9.25 -7.24 12.33
CA SER A 82 9.97 -6.95 13.59
C SER A 82 11.49 -6.87 13.44
N ASN A 83 12.07 -7.64 12.52
CA ASN A 83 13.51 -7.68 12.25
C ASN A 83 13.90 -7.05 10.90
N GLY A 84 12.98 -6.27 10.29
CA GLY A 84 13.06 -5.84 8.91
C GLY A 84 12.68 -6.95 7.92
N PRO A 85 12.20 -6.59 6.71
CA PRO A 85 11.80 -7.57 5.70
C PRO A 85 13.02 -8.29 5.12
N LEU A 86 12.85 -9.58 4.77
CA LEU A 86 13.83 -10.33 4.01
C LEU A 86 13.89 -9.84 2.54
N PRO A 87 15.03 -9.97 1.85
CA PRO A 87 15.20 -9.49 0.47
C PRO A 87 14.14 -10.01 -0.54
N ALA A 88 13.60 -11.20 -0.31
CA ALA A 88 12.54 -11.78 -1.14
C ALA A 88 11.28 -10.89 -1.26
N LEU A 89 11.04 -9.97 -0.31
CA LEU A 89 9.96 -9.01 -0.39
C LEU A 89 10.19 -7.98 -1.49
N GLU A 90 11.41 -7.46 -1.63
CA GLU A 90 11.74 -6.50 -2.69
C GLU A 90 11.51 -7.09 -4.08
N ASP A 91 11.92 -8.34 -4.28
CA ASP A 91 11.68 -9.07 -5.54
C ASP A 91 10.18 -9.23 -5.81
N PHE A 92 9.42 -9.64 -4.79
CA PHE A 92 7.97 -9.78 -4.91
C PHE A 92 7.28 -8.45 -5.27
N LEU A 93 7.61 -7.36 -4.57
CA LEU A 93 7.04 -6.03 -4.84
C LEU A 93 7.38 -5.55 -6.25
N ALA A 94 8.64 -5.71 -6.65
CA ALA A 94 9.11 -5.35 -7.98
C ALA A 94 8.39 -6.15 -9.07
N ASP A 95 8.19 -7.46 -8.88
CA ASP A 95 7.50 -8.33 -9.83
C ASP A 95 6.00 -8.02 -9.90
N ASN A 96 5.34 -7.72 -8.77
CA ASN A 96 3.96 -7.27 -8.74
C ASN A 96 3.77 -5.99 -9.58
N ILE A 97 4.60 -4.98 -9.39
CA ILE A 97 4.56 -3.73 -10.17
C ILE A 97 4.82 -4.00 -11.65
N ARG A 98 5.86 -4.77 -11.99
CA ARG A 98 6.20 -5.09 -13.39
C ARG A 98 5.05 -5.82 -14.09
N SER A 99 4.45 -6.80 -13.42
CA SER A 99 3.34 -7.60 -13.96
C SER A 99 2.15 -6.71 -14.30
N VAL A 100 1.72 -5.86 -13.37
CA VAL A 100 0.60 -4.94 -13.57
C VAL A 100 0.89 -3.94 -14.68
N ARG A 101 2.08 -3.33 -14.70
CA ARG A 101 2.49 -2.39 -15.76
C ARG A 101 2.51 -3.05 -17.13
N LYS A 102 3.02 -4.29 -17.22
CA LYS A 102 3.04 -5.06 -18.47
C LYS A 102 1.64 -5.43 -18.95
N GLN A 103 0.79 -5.95 -18.07
CA GLN A 103 -0.59 -6.30 -18.40
C GLN A 103 -1.36 -5.07 -18.90
N PHE A 104 -1.24 -3.94 -18.19
CA PHE A 104 -1.87 -2.69 -18.61
C PHE A 104 -1.35 -2.22 -19.98
N ALA A 105 -0.03 -2.27 -20.19
CA ALA A 105 0.57 -1.87 -21.46
C ALA A 105 0.09 -2.75 -22.61
N MET A 106 0.03 -4.08 -22.44
CA MET A 106 -0.47 -5.00 -23.48
C MET A 106 -1.91 -4.68 -23.85
N ALA A 107 -2.80 -4.53 -22.86
CA ALA A 107 -4.20 -4.19 -23.10
C ALA A 107 -4.36 -2.81 -23.77
N MET A 108 -3.54 -1.82 -23.38
CA MET A 108 -3.57 -0.48 -23.99
C MET A 108 -3.06 -0.49 -25.43
N LEU A 109 -2.01 -1.26 -25.73
CA LEU A 109 -1.52 -1.40 -27.11
C LEU A 109 -2.57 -2.05 -28.01
N GLU A 110 -3.24 -3.11 -27.54
CA GLU A 110 -4.34 -3.75 -28.26
C GLU A 110 -5.49 -2.77 -28.51
N TYR A 111 -5.90 -2.01 -27.49
CA TYR A 111 -6.91 -0.97 -27.61
C TYR A 111 -6.55 0.08 -28.67
N LEU A 112 -5.32 0.60 -28.65
CA LEU A 112 -4.84 1.61 -29.59
C LEU A 112 -4.73 1.07 -31.03
N GLN A 113 -4.27 -0.17 -31.17
CA GLN A 113 -4.25 -0.86 -32.49
C GLN A 113 -5.67 -1.02 -33.05
N GLY A 114 -6.64 -1.35 -32.19
CA GLY A 114 -8.05 -1.40 -32.58
C GLY A 114 -8.61 -0.05 -33.04
N GLN A 115 -8.00 1.07 -32.61
CA GLN A 115 -8.31 2.43 -33.04
C GLN A 115 -7.50 2.85 -34.31
N GLY A 116 -6.73 1.93 -34.88
CA GLY A 116 -5.89 2.22 -36.04
C GLY A 116 -4.56 2.94 -35.74
N THR A 117 -4.15 2.99 -34.45
CA THR A 117 -2.90 3.63 -34.07
C THR A 117 -1.72 2.69 -34.28
N ALA A 118 -0.66 3.19 -34.91
CA ALA A 118 0.55 2.42 -35.22
C ALA A 118 1.48 2.34 -33.99
N VAL A 119 1.21 1.39 -33.11
CA VAL A 119 2.03 1.02 -31.92
C VAL A 119 2.24 -0.48 -31.91
N THR A 120 3.38 -0.95 -31.39
CA THR A 120 3.72 -2.37 -31.35
C THR A 120 4.22 -2.81 -29.97
N ILE A 121 4.09 -4.11 -29.70
CA ILE A 121 4.63 -4.72 -28.47
C ILE A 121 6.15 -4.60 -28.45
N ALA A 122 6.83 -4.81 -29.58
CA ALA A 122 8.29 -4.71 -29.65
C ALA A 122 8.82 -3.29 -29.30
N GLU A 123 8.10 -2.23 -29.69
CA GLU A 123 8.44 -0.87 -29.29
C GLU A 123 8.28 -0.63 -27.79
N TYR A 124 7.25 -1.22 -27.18
CA TYR A 124 7.07 -1.16 -25.72
C TYR A 124 8.18 -1.94 -24.98
N GLU A 125 8.52 -3.14 -25.46
CA GLU A 125 9.57 -3.97 -24.83
C GLU A 125 10.93 -3.25 -24.89
N ALA A 126 11.26 -2.60 -25.99
CA ALA A 126 12.47 -1.78 -26.09
C ALA A 126 12.49 -0.61 -25.09
N GLU A 127 11.36 0.02 -24.80
CA GLU A 127 11.26 1.05 -23.75
C GLU A 127 11.34 0.44 -22.34
N ALA A 128 10.83 -0.77 -22.14
CA ALA A 128 10.86 -1.46 -20.86
C ALA A 128 12.26 -1.96 -20.48
N GLU A 129 13.05 -2.42 -21.49
CA GLU A 129 14.43 -2.84 -21.29
C GLU A 129 15.38 -1.68 -20.96
N ALA A 130 15.07 -0.47 -21.46
CA ALA A 130 15.92 0.70 -21.31
C ALA A 130 15.92 1.30 -19.90
N GLN A 131 15.02 0.89 -18.99
CA GLN A 131 14.90 1.48 -17.65
C GLN A 131 14.31 0.53 -16.61
N GLU A 132 14.80 0.70 -15.38
CA GLU A 132 14.28 0.10 -14.16
C GLU A 132 12.84 0.59 -13.81
N LEU A 133 12.32 0.20 -12.65
CA LEU A 133 10.93 0.46 -12.18
C LEU A 133 10.56 1.94 -11.97
N SER A 134 11.44 2.88 -12.35
CA SER A 134 11.23 4.33 -12.17
C SER A 134 10.13 4.91 -13.08
N GLU A 135 9.51 5.98 -12.63
CA GLU A 135 8.63 6.82 -13.46
C GLU A 135 9.47 7.76 -14.38
N PRO A 136 8.97 8.14 -15.57
CA PRO A 136 7.68 7.75 -16.14
C PRO A 136 7.69 6.31 -16.70
N THR A 137 6.50 5.67 -16.69
CA THR A 137 6.36 4.26 -17.15
C THR A 137 6.80 4.08 -18.61
N PRO A 138 7.28 2.87 -18.99
CA PRO A 138 7.67 2.57 -20.38
C PRO A 138 6.55 2.88 -21.40
N LEU A 139 5.31 2.56 -21.03
CA LEU A 139 4.17 2.86 -21.91
C LEU A 139 4.00 4.36 -22.14
N TYR A 140 4.06 5.18 -21.08
CA TYR A 140 3.98 6.63 -21.26
C TYR A 140 5.10 7.15 -22.17
N ARG A 141 6.34 6.73 -21.95
CA ARG A 141 7.47 7.15 -22.80
C ARG A 141 7.27 6.81 -24.26
N LEU A 142 6.81 5.58 -24.56
CA LEU A 142 6.48 5.16 -25.91
C LEU A 142 5.41 6.07 -26.53
N LEU A 143 4.28 6.25 -25.83
CA LEU A 143 3.17 7.05 -26.36
C LEU A 143 3.53 8.53 -26.51
N HIS A 144 4.37 9.06 -25.62
CA HIS A 144 4.91 10.42 -25.74
C HIS A 144 5.83 10.58 -26.94
N LYS A 145 6.80 9.67 -27.15
CA LYS A 145 7.68 9.66 -28.33
C LYS A 145 6.92 9.59 -29.63
N LYS A 146 5.79 8.90 -29.66
CA LYS A 146 4.92 8.78 -30.84
C LYS A 146 3.93 9.94 -30.98
N GLY A 147 3.92 10.90 -30.09
CA GLY A 147 2.98 12.04 -30.10
C GLY A 147 1.53 11.66 -29.80
N ILE A 148 1.28 10.47 -29.27
CA ILE A 148 -0.06 9.99 -28.88
C ILE A 148 -0.48 10.58 -27.53
N ALA A 149 0.45 10.72 -26.60
CA ALA A 149 0.27 11.42 -25.33
C ALA A 149 1.28 12.58 -25.25
N SER A 150 0.83 13.82 -25.40
CA SER A 150 1.70 15.01 -25.37
C SER A 150 2.33 15.26 -23.99
N ASP A 151 1.63 14.87 -22.96
CA ASP A 151 1.99 15.05 -21.53
C ASP A 151 1.31 13.99 -20.65
N MET A 152 1.63 14.01 -19.37
CA MET A 152 1.06 13.06 -18.40
C MET A 152 -0.46 13.21 -18.26
N ALA A 153 -1.00 14.42 -18.35
CA ALA A 153 -2.44 14.65 -18.26
C ALA A 153 -3.18 13.97 -19.44
N THR A 154 -2.66 14.10 -20.65
CA THR A 154 -3.18 13.42 -21.85
C THR A 154 -3.08 11.89 -21.70
N PHE A 155 -1.99 11.38 -21.16
CA PHE A 155 -1.82 9.95 -20.88
C PHE A 155 -2.85 9.44 -19.86
N MET A 156 -3.08 10.15 -18.77
CA MET A 156 -4.07 9.78 -17.77
C MET A 156 -5.50 9.84 -18.33
N ALA A 157 -5.83 10.83 -19.15
CA ALA A 157 -7.12 10.91 -19.83
C ALA A 157 -7.33 9.73 -20.79
N LEU A 158 -6.29 9.33 -21.53
CA LEU A 158 -6.32 8.16 -22.41
C LEU A 158 -6.54 6.88 -21.60
N ARG A 159 -5.81 6.71 -20.49
CA ARG A 159 -5.98 5.60 -19.56
C ARG A 159 -7.42 5.49 -19.05
N GLU A 160 -7.99 6.60 -18.61
CA GLU A 160 -9.36 6.63 -18.09
C GLU A 160 -10.38 6.31 -19.20
N SER A 161 -10.25 6.93 -20.38
CA SER A 161 -11.18 6.72 -21.50
C SER A 161 -11.14 5.31 -22.09
N SER A 162 -10.01 4.60 -21.97
CA SER A 162 -9.88 3.22 -22.44
C SER A 162 -10.75 2.24 -21.65
N GLY A 163 -11.10 2.57 -20.40
CA GLY A 163 -11.81 1.67 -19.47
C GLY A 163 -10.99 0.45 -19.03
N ILE A 164 -9.72 0.34 -19.42
CA ILE A 164 -8.85 -0.79 -19.07
C ILE A 164 -8.60 -0.78 -17.56
N ARG A 165 -8.85 -1.92 -16.91
CA ARG A 165 -8.53 -2.18 -15.51
C ARG A 165 -7.68 -3.44 -15.43
N VAL A 166 -6.58 -3.35 -14.71
CA VAL A 166 -5.70 -4.49 -14.41
C VAL A 166 -5.65 -4.64 -12.90
N LEU A 167 -5.76 -5.86 -12.44
CA LEU A 167 -5.72 -6.17 -11.01
C LEU A 167 -4.29 -6.55 -10.62
N HIS A 168 -3.91 -6.10 -9.43
CA HIS A 168 -2.70 -6.54 -8.76
C HIS A 168 -2.83 -8.00 -8.27
N THR A 169 -1.75 -8.52 -7.71
CA THR A 169 -1.71 -9.87 -7.15
C THR A 169 -2.87 -10.10 -6.18
N PRO A 170 -3.45 -11.32 -6.10
CA PRO A 170 -4.50 -11.62 -5.13
C PRO A 170 -4.03 -11.44 -3.68
N LEU A 171 -4.92 -10.95 -2.79
CA LEU A 171 -4.63 -10.77 -1.36
C LEU A 171 -3.97 -11.98 -0.69
N PRO A 172 -4.39 -13.25 -0.91
CA PRO A 172 -3.72 -14.40 -0.30
C PRO A 172 -2.25 -14.54 -0.69
N GLU A 173 -1.88 -14.16 -1.91
CA GLU A 173 -0.48 -14.19 -2.36
C GLU A 173 0.34 -13.08 -1.69
N ALA A 174 -0.23 -11.88 -1.52
CA ALA A 174 0.40 -10.78 -0.78
C ALA A 174 0.58 -11.13 0.71
N ILE A 175 -0.41 -11.77 1.34
CA ILE A 175 -0.31 -12.32 2.71
C ILE A 175 0.86 -13.32 2.80
N HIS A 176 0.94 -14.25 1.85
CA HIS A 176 2.01 -15.23 1.81
C HIS A 176 3.39 -14.55 1.63
N ALA A 177 3.49 -13.53 0.80
CA ALA A 177 4.73 -12.77 0.62
C ALA A 177 5.19 -12.06 1.91
N CYS A 178 4.27 -11.50 2.69
CA CYS A 178 4.58 -10.95 4.02
C CYS A 178 5.19 -12.02 4.94
N HIS A 179 4.60 -13.22 4.99
CA HIS A 179 5.11 -14.32 5.82
C HIS A 179 6.46 -14.83 5.31
N ALA A 180 6.62 -15.01 4.00
CA ALA A 180 7.88 -15.43 3.41
C ALA A 180 9.03 -14.44 3.68
N ALA A 181 8.68 -13.16 3.84
CA ALA A 181 9.60 -12.10 4.24
C ALA A 181 9.83 -11.98 5.76
N GLY A 182 9.28 -12.89 6.56
CA GLY A 182 9.45 -12.92 8.02
C GLY A 182 8.56 -11.94 8.79
N GLY A 183 7.49 -11.47 8.18
CA GLY A 183 6.54 -10.52 8.76
C GLY A 183 5.15 -11.10 9.03
N ILE A 184 4.26 -10.22 9.43
CA ILE A 184 2.82 -10.46 9.57
C ILE A 184 2.06 -9.64 8.54
N ALA A 185 0.86 -10.09 8.17
CA ALA A 185 -0.03 -9.45 7.23
C ALA A 185 -1.30 -8.93 7.91
N VAL A 186 -1.64 -7.67 7.69
CA VAL A 186 -2.80 -6.98 8.26
C VAL A 186 -3.65 -6.40 7.14
N LEU A 187 -4.96 -6.68 7.13
CA LEU A 187 -5.88 -6.12 6.14
C LEU A 187 -6.01 -4.61 6.35
N ALA A 188 -5.66 -3.82 5.33
CA ALA A 188 -5.72 -2.37 5.37
C ALA A 188 -7.17 -1.87 5.19
N HIS A 189 -7.55 -0.84 5.92
CA HIS A 189 -8.80 -0.06 5.82
C HIS A 189 -10.04 -0.80 5.23
N PRO A 190 -10.48 -1.95 5.80
CA PRO A 190 -11.49 -2.84 5.21
C PRO A 190 -12.86 -2.19 4.95
N GLY A 191 -13.15 -1.08 5.61
CA GLY A 191 -14.40 -0.34 5.48
C GLY A 191 -14.32 0.92 4.60
N HIS A 192 -13.16 1.18 3.98
CA HIS A 192 -12.97 2.37 3.14
C HIS A 192 -13.73 2.20 1.82
N ASP A 193 -14.97 2.70 1.77
CA ASP A 193 -15.81 2.63 0.58
C ASP A 193 -15.59 3.84 -0.33
N THR A 194 -14.78 3.65 -1.36
CA THR A 194 -14.62 4.61 -2.46
C THR A 194 -15.44 4.24 -3.70
N GLY A 195 -16.17 3.12 -3.64
CA GLY A 195 -16.80 2.49 -4.80
C GLY A 195 -15.82 1.75 -5.73
N VAL A 196 -14.51 1.98 -5.56
CA VAL A 196 -13.43 1.38 -6.37
C VAL A 196 -12.76 0.23 -5.62
N VAL A 197 -12.34 0.44 -4.38
CA VAL A 197 -11.73 -0.59 -3.53
C VAL A 197 -12.78 -1.57 -3.00
N PHE A 198 -12.32 -2.75 -2.60
CA PHE A 198 -13.20 -3.77 -2.01
C PHE A 198 -13.48 -3.43 -0.54
N THR A 199 -14.75 -3.49 -0.14
CA THR A 199 -15.16 -3.40 1.27
C THR A 199 -15.39 -4.80 1.82
N PHE A 200 -14.84 -5.07 3.01
CA PHE A 200 -14.79 -6.41 3.59
C PHE A 200 -15.85 -6.59 4.68
N ASP A 201 -16.57 -7.69 4.57
CA ASP A 201 -17.43 -8.22 5.63
C ASP A 201 -16.72 -9.31 6.43
N GLU A 202 -17.41 -9.86 7.42
CA GLU A 202 -16.88 -10.90 8.29
C GLU A 202 -16.52 -12.19 7.55
N GLU A 203 -17.31 -12.60 6.55
CA GLU A 203 -17.04 -13.81 5.77
C GLU A 203 -15.74 -13.68 4.97
N ASN A 204 -15.53 -12.53 4.35
CA ASN A 204 -14.29 -12.22 3.62
C ASN A 204 -13.08 -12.21 4.55
N ILE A 205 -13.19 -11.56 5.72
CA ILE A 205 -12.10 -11.50 6.71
C ILE A 205 -11.79 -12.90 7.26
N ALA A 206 -12.80 -13.74 7.52
CA ALA A 206 -12.61 -15.12 7.96
C ALA A 206 -11.92 -15.97 6.88
N ALA A 207 -12.26 -15.78 5.61
CA ALA A 207 -11.56 -16.44 4.50
C ALA A 207 -10.08 -16.04 4.44
N LEU A 208 -9.77 -14.75 4.61
CA LEU A 208 -8.39 -14.26 4.67
C LEU A 208 -7.65 -14.75 5.92
N ALA A 209 -8.31 -14.85 7.08
CA ALA A 209 -7.73 -15.43 8.28
C ALA A 209 -7.32 -16.90 8.05
N THR A 210 -8.13 -17.65 7.29
CA THR A 210 -7.79 -19.03 6.88
C THR A 210 -6.59 -19.05 5.92
N ALA A 211 -6.41 -18.00 5.11
CA ALA A 211 -5.25 -17.83 4.24
C ALA A 211 -4.01 -17.28 4.96
N GLY A 212 -4.08 -17.05 6.28
CA GLY A 212 -2.97 -16.62 7.12
C GLY A 212 -2.97 -15.14 7.50
N LEU A 213 -4.04 -14.39 7.27
CA LEU A 213 -4.14 -13.00 7.74
C LEU A 213 -3.95 -12.94 9.26
N ASN A 214 -3.12 -12.01 9.73
CA ASN A 214 -2.75 -11.89 11.14
C ASN A 214 -3.53 -10.78 11.87
N GLY A 215 -4.01 -9.78 11.14
CA GLY A 215 -4.67 -8.64 11.75
C GLY A 215 -5.61 -7.90 10.82
N VAL A 216 -6.32 -6.94 11.41
CA VAL A 216 -7.24 -6.03 10.70
C VAL A 216 -6.95 -4.60 11.16
N GLU A 217 -6.86 -3.68 10.23
CA GLU A 217 -6.87 -2.25 10.55
C GLU A 217 -8.27 -1.82 10.96
N VAL A 218 -8.46 -1.66 12.26
CA VAL A 218 -9.75 -1.29 12.87
C VAL A 218 -9.92 0.22 12.88
N PHE A 219 -8.87 0.93 13.30
CA PHE A 219 -8.89 2.37 13.49
C PHE A 219 -8.32 3.07 12.25
N HIS A 220 -9.21 3.63 11.43
CA HIS A 220 -8.84 4.32 10.19
C HIS A 220 -9.72 5.55 9.98
N PRO A 221 -9.20 6.69 9.43
CA PRO A 221 -9.97 7.92 9.24
C PRO A 221 -11.23 7.80 8.38
N ALA A 222 -11.27 6.80 7.49
CA ALA A 222 -12.44 6.54 6.65
C ALA A 222 -13.48 5.62 7.30
N HIS A 223 -13.18 5.04 8.46
CA HIS A 223 -14.13 4.19 9.16
C HIS A 223 -15.08 5.03 10.00
N THR A 224 -16.35 4.62 10.02
CA THR A 224 -17.32 5.08 11.01
C THR A 224 -17.09 4.35 12.34
N ARG A 225 -17.62 4.89 13.43
CA ARG A 225 -17.57 4.22 14.74
C ARG A 225 -18.22 2.84 14.74
N ASP A 226 -19.29 2.67 13.98
CA ASP A 226 -19.97 1.37 13.88
C ASP A 226 -19.09 0.35 13.14
N GLN A 227 -18.35 0.78 12.10
CA GLN A 227 -17.37 -0.05 11.41
C GLN A 227 -16.20 -0.41 12.32
N GLU A 228 -15.64 0.56 13.09
CA GLU A 228 -14.58 0.27 14.07
C GLU A 228 -15.03 -0.79 15.08
N GLN A 229 -16.25 -0.68 15.63
CA GLN A 229 -16.80 -1.66 16.56
C GLN A 229 -16.99 -3.03 15.92
N GLU A 230 -17.48 -3.08 14.70
CA GLU A 230 -17.70 -4.33 13.97
C GLU A 230 -16.37 -5.01 13.63
N TYR A 231 -15.38 -4.28 13.10
CA TYR A 231 -14.06 -4.84 12.80
C TYR A 231 -13.31 -5.27 14.06
N ALA A 232 -13.43 -4.52 15.17
CA ALA A 232 -12.87 -4.95 16.45
C ALA A 232 -13.51 -6.27 16.93
N ARG A 233 -14.83 -6.41 16.83
CA ARG A 233 -15.55 -7.64 17.18
C ARG A 233 -15.12 -8.83 16.29
N ILE A 234 -14.98 -8.61 14.99
CA ILE A 234 -14.50 -9.63 14.05
C ILE A 234 -13.07 -10.05 14.41
N ALA A 235 -12.18 -9.09 14.63
CA ALA A 235 -10.78 -9.35 15.00
C ALA A 235 -10.69 -10.17 16.30
N ASP A 236 -11.41 -9.78 17.35
CA ASP A 236 -11.44 -10.50 18.63
C ASP A 236 -11.93 -11.96 18.44
N ARG A 237 -12.97 -12.17 17.64
CA ARG A 237 -13.53 -13.50 17.39
C ARG A 237 -12.59 -14.39 16.60
N LEU A 238 -11.86 -13.85 15.66
CA LEU A 238 -10.93 -14.59 14.79
C LEU A 238 -9.51 -14.67 15.36
N GLY A 239 -9.24 -14.04 16.51
CA GLY A 239 -7.91 -13.98 17.13
C GLY A 239 -6.90 -13.14 16.36
N LEU A 240 -7.38 -12.16 15.59
CA LEU A 240 -6.59 -11.23 14.78
C LEU A 240 -6.15 -10.03 15.62
N VAL A 241 -4.93 -9.52 15.37
CA VAL A 241 -4.47 -8.27 16.00
C VAL A 241 -5.23 -7.07 15.41
N LYS A 242 -5.57 -6.12 16.28
CA LYS A 242 -6.20 -4.86 15.89
C LYS A 242 -5.13 -3.79 15.71
N THR A 243 -5.10 -3.17 14.54
CA THR A 243 -4.19 -2.07 14.23
C THR A 243 -4.96 -0.81 13.86
N GLY A 244 -4.24 0.25 13.55
CA GLY A 244 -4.80 1.49 13.04
C GLY A 244 -3.72 2.50 12.70
N GLY A 245 -4.09 3.43 11.84
CA GLY A 245 -3.21 4.48 11.39
C GLY A 245 -3.96 5.62 10.70
N SER A 246 -3.24 6.68 10.42
CA SER A 246 -3.81 7.88 9.80
C SER A 246 -3.94 7.81 8.29
N ASP A 247 -3.26 6.86 7.66
CA ASP A 247 -3.19 6.73 6.19
C ASP A 247 -2.79 8.07 5.53
N MET A 248 -1.81 8.73 6.18
CA MET A 248 -1.37 10.07 5.78
C MET A 248 -0.48 10.00 4.54
N HIS A 249 -0.86 10.74 3.48
CA HIS A 249 -0.09 10.87 2.24
C HIS A 249 0.44 12.28 2.03
N ILE A 250 -0.43 13.27 2.20
CA ILE A 250 -0.13 14.69 2.01
C ILE A 250 -0.73 15.51 3.16
N PRO A 251 -0.25 16.73 3.42
CA PRO A 251 -0.85 17.60 4.43
C PRO A 251 -2.36 17.77 4.20
N ARG A 252 -3.15 17.51 5.24
CA ARG A 252 -4.62 17.61 5.22
C ARG A 252 -5.11 18.48 6.37
N PRO A 253 -6.22 19.22 6.18
CA PRO A 253 -6.82 19.99 7.26
C PRO A 253 -7.49 19.13 8.33
N GLU A 254 -7.82 17.87 8.01
CA GLU A 254 -8.47 16.95 8.92
C GLU A 254 -7.44 16.33 9.88
N PRO A 255 -7.51 16.63 11.21
CA PRO A 255 -6.50 16.17 12.17
C PRO A 255 -6.34 14.64 12.23
N GLN A 256 -7.42 13.88 12.00
CA GLN A 256 -7.40 12.41 12.03
C GLN A 256 -6.62 11.80 10.86
N LYS A 257 -6.44 12.54 9.75
CA LYS A 257 -5.67 12.14 8.57
C LYS A 257 -4.21 12.60 8.61
N MET A 258 -3.76 13.09 9.74
CA MET A 258 -2.38 13.52 9.95
C MET A 258 -1.66 12.57 10.90
N VAL A 259 -0.35 12.51 10.82
CA VAL A 259 0.50 11.68 11.70
C VAL A 259 -0.03 11.65 13.13
N GLY A 260 -0.39 10.48 13.64
CA GLY A 260 -0.93 10.30 14.99
C GLY A 260 -2.32 10.87 15.22
N GLY A 261 -3.04 11.25 14.16
CA GLY A 261 -4.45 11.67 14.25
C GLY A 261 -5.39 10.50 14.47
N THR A 262 -5.06 9.37 13.84
CA THR A 262 -5.64 8.04 14.10
C THR A 262 -4.51 7.12 14.55
N TYR A 263 -4.77 6.22 15.49
CA TYR A 263 -3.76 5.36 16.10
C TYR A 263 -4.38 4.12 16.76
N CYS A 264 -3.55 3.10 17.01
CA CYS A 264 -3.92 1.90 17.78
C CYS A 264 -3.13 1.79 19.08
N ASP A 265 -3.41 0.74 19.85
CA ASP A 265 -2.66 0.41 21.07
C ASP A 265 -1.38 -0.37 20.71
N TRP A 266 -0.23 0.27 20.89
CA TRP A 266 1.07 -0.34 20.62
C TRP A 266 1.34 -1.58 21.48
N ASP A 267 0.81 -1.63 22.70
CA ASP A 267 1.02 -2.77 23.60
C ASP A 267 0.33 -4.04 23.08
N GLU A 268 -0.85 -3.90 22.46
CA GLU A 268 -1.56 -5.02 21.83
C GLU A 268 -0.78 -5.58 20.64
N VAL A 269 -0.27 -4.69 19.79
CA VAL A 269 0.53 -5.09 18.61
C VAL A 269 1.84 -5.76 19.03
N LEU A 270 2.56 -5.20 20.00
CA LEU A 270 3.79 -5.81 20.52
C LEU A 270 3.58 -7.21 21.08
N GLN A 271 2.51 -7.40 21.87
CA GLN A 271 2.19 -8.74 22.42
C GLN A 271 1.91 -9.74 21.31
N TYR A 272 1.32 -9.32 20.21
CA TYR A 272 1.09 -10.18 19.05
C TYR A 272 2.40 -10.55 18.36
N LEU A 273 3.27 -9.57 18.10
CA LEU A 273 4.56 -9.76 17.41
C LEU A 273 5.57 -10.65 18.20
N GLN A 274 5.35 -10.84 19.51
CA GLN A 274 6.21 -11.64 20.37
C GLN A 274 5.75 -13.11 20.53
N ARG A 275 4.62 -13.49 19.91
CA ARG A 275 4.09 -14.86 19.93
C ARG A 275 4.80 -15.73 18.90
#